data_78220228678b98560eeb85a3e46a7c99
#
_entry.id   78220228678b98560eeb85a3e46a7c99
#
_cell.length_a   1.000
_cell.length_b   1.000
_cell.length_c   1.000
_cell.angle_alpha   90.00
_cell.angle_beta   90.00
_cell.angle_gamma   90.00
#
_symmetry.space_group_name_H-M   'P 1'
#
loop_
_entity.id
_entity.type
_entity.pdbx_description
1 polymer ?
#
loop_
_entity_poly.entity_id
_entity_poly.type
_entity_poly.pdbx_seq_one_letter_code
_entity_poly.pdbx_strand_id
1 'polypeptide(L)'
;GVSPVTMDDLTSGFNIADNYSSSPIFNNMMGFNEQEVRTLIDYYKSYRELPHTTDELITIMKPWYDNYCFAMKALKEPSMYNSDMVLYFMNHYMLNEDIPDNMLDANIRTDYNKLRHLIHVDKTFGENASVVQEIVEKGSTTGIIANSFPAEDIIKPENFKSLLYYYGMLTISGMEMGEPILSVPNWAVREQLYGYMADIYKDSADLYLETDKLVDRMKRMAYKGEWENCFTYIADRLNAQSSV
;
A
#
# COMPACT_ATOMS: atom_id res chain seq x y z
N GLY A 1 -2.65 4.55 -15.40
CA GLY A 1 -3.95 4.48 -14.75
C GLY A 1 -4.68 5.80 -14.88
N VAL A 2 -5.94 5.74 -15.23
CA VAL A 2 -6.79 6.94 -15.25
C VAL A 2 -7.24 7.17 -13.82
N SER A 3 -7.06 8.39 -13.30
CA SER A 3 -7.62 8.77 -12.00
C SER A 3 -9.14 8.67 -12.07
N PRO A 4 -9.83 8.11 -11.05
CA PRO A 4 -11.29 8.09 -11.00
C PRO A 4 -11.86 9.46 -10.71
N VAL A 5 -11.02 10.42 -10.33
CA VAL A 5 -11.42 11.79 -9.98
C VAL A 5 -11.64 12.62 -11.23
N THR A 6 -12.86 13.14 -11.40
CA THR A 6 -13.21 14.09 -12.47
C THR A 6 -13.12 15.52 -11.94
N MET A 7 -12.59 16.43 -12.75
CA MET A 7 -12.36 17.82 -12.33
C MET A 7 -13.60 18.70 -12.52
N ASP A 8 -14.63 18.24 -13.26
CA ASP A 8 -15.84 19.04 -13.52
C ASP A 8 -17.03 18.21 -13.99
N ASP A 9 -18.18 18.44 -13.40
CA ASP A 9 -19.49 17.98 -13.92
C ASP A 9 -19.98 18.80 -15.14
N LEU A 10 -19.27 19.86 -15.52
CA LEU A 10 -19.75 20.88 -16.46
C LEU A 10 -19.05 20.88 -17.81
N THR A 11 -18.01 20.13 -18.02
CA THR A 11 -17.34 20.15 -19.32
C THR A 11 -17.70 18.97 -20.18
N SER A 12 -18.65 19.24 -21.05
CA SER A 12 -18.63 18.87 -22.47
C SER A 12 -18.33 17.42 -22.80
N GLY A 13 -19.26 16.76 -23.46
CA GLY A 13 -19.14 15.79 -24.57
C GLY A 13 -17.89 14.95 -24.83
N PHE A 14 -16.87 15.03 -24.00
CA PHE A 14 -15.65 14.20 -24.00
C PHE A 14 -15.76 12.94 -23.12
N ASN A 15 -16.92 12.60 -22.60
CA ASN A 15 -17.20 11.32 -21.92
C ASN A 15 -17.30 10.13 -22.90
N ILE A 16 -16.38 10.08 -23.88
CA ILE A 16 -16.31 8.98 -24.87
C ILE A 16 -15.32 7.90 -24.40
N ALA A 17 -14.58 8.16 -23.31
CA ALA A 17 -13.61 7.19 -22.81
C ALA A 17 -14.24 6.23 -21.79
N ASP A 18 -14.33 4.97 -22.14
CA ASP A 18 -14.69 3.92 -21.20
C ASP A 18 -13.57 3.67 -20.19
N ASN A 19 -13.93 3.48 -18.92
CA ASN A 19 -12.98 3.09 -17.89
C ASN A 19 -12.82 1.54 -17.87
N TYR A 20 -11.68 1.06 -18.33
CA TYR A 20 -11.35 -0.37 -18.39
C TYR A 20 -10.49 -0.85 -17.20
N SER A 21 -10.26 -0.02 -16.18
CA SER A 21 -9.35 -0.33 -15.07
C SER A 21 -9.72 -1.62 -14.30
N SER A 22 -11.01 -1.92 -14.21
CA SER A 22 -11.53 -3.14 -13.58
C SER A 22 -11.94 -4.24 -14.58
N SER A 23 -11.57 -4.07 -15.86
CA SER A 23 -11.86 -5.07 -16.90
C SER A 23 -10.94 -6.28 -16.77
N PRO A 24 -11.47 -7.51 -16.75
CA PRO A 24 -10.64 -8.72 -16.67
C PRO A 24 -9.69 -8.89 -17.85
N ILE A 25 -10.03 -8.34 -19.02
CA ILE A 25 -9.17 -8.40 -20.20
C ILE A 25 -7.84 -7.66 -19.99
N PHE A 26 -7.86 -6.61 -19.15
CA PHE A 26 -6.71 -5.76 -18.87
C PHE A 26 -6.09 -6.01 -17.48
N ASN A 27 -6.52 -7.06 -16.76
CA ASN A 27 -6.00 -7.37 -15.44
C ASN A 27 -4.46 -7.55 -15.44
N ASN A 28 -3.92 -8.16 -16.49
CA ASN A 28 -2.50 -8.45 -16.64
C ASN A 28 -1.74 -7.36 -17.45
N MET A 29 -2.38 -6.24 -17.73
CA MET A 29 -1.76 -5.13 -18.48
C MET A 29 -0.82 -4.30 -17.60
N MET A 30 -1.07 -4.26 -16.29
CA MET A 30 -0.30 -3.48 -15.32
C MET A 30 0.42 -4.42 -14.38
N GLY A 31 1.74 -4.25 -14.28
CA GLY A 31 2.57 -5.11 -13.44
C GLY A 31 3.19 -6.28 -14.20
N PHE A 32 3.83 -7.19 -13.44
CA PHE A 32 4.41 -8.42 -13.93
C PHE A 32 3.78 -9.62 -13.24
N ASN A 33 3.48 -10.70 -13.96
CA ASN A 33 3.22 -11.98 -13.32
C ASN A 33 4.53 -12.64 -12.86
N GLU A 34 4.47 -13.66 -12.01
CA GLU A 34 5.67 -14.31 -11.46
C GLU A 34 6.59 -14.87 -12.56
N GLN A 35 6.02 -15.40 -13.66
CA GLN A 35 6.82 -15.93 -14.74
C GLN A 35 7.61 -14.83 -15.48
N GLU A 36 7.03 -13.66 -15.64
CA GLU A 36 7.71 -12.50 -16.24
C GLU A 36 8.82 -11.99 -15.34
N VAL A 37 8.60 -11.95 -14.00
CA VAL A 37 9.65 -11.61 -13.03
C VAL A 37 10.79 -12.62 -13.08
N ARG A 38 10.51 -13.92 -13.15
CA ARG A 38 11.52 -14.97 -13.33
C ARG A 38 12.31 -14.78 -14.61
N THR A 39 11.63 -14.53 -15.70
CA THR A 39 12.27 -14.28 -17.00
C THR A 39 13.18 -13.05 -16.95
N LEU A 40 12.77 -12.00 -16.27
CA LEU A 40 13.58 -10.79 -16.04
C LEU A 40 14.84 -11.11 -15.23
N ILE A 41 14.72 -11.84 -14.12
CA ILE A 41 15.86 -12.27 -13.30
C ILE A 41 16.83 -13.12 -14.13
N ASP A 42 16.33 -14.11 -14.85
CA ASP A 42 17.16 -15.00 -15.67
C ASP A 42 17.87 -14.25 -16.81
N TYR A 43 17.22 -13.21 -17.37
CA TYR A 43 17.84 -12.31 -18.33
C TYR A 43 19.04 -11.60 -17.71
N TYR A 44 18.92 -11.02 -16.51
CA TYR A 44 20.05 -10.40 -15.82
C TYR A 44 21.16 -11.40 -15.50
N LYS A 45 20.81 -12.62 -15.08
CA LYS A 45 21.77 -13.71 -14.80
C LYS A 45 22.54 -14.16 -16.05
N SER A 46 21.98 -13.95 -17.24
CA SER A 46 22.68 -14.28 -18.49
C SER A 46 23.89 -13.37 -18.75
N TYR A 47 23.93 -12.18 -18.15
CA TYR A 47 25.04 -11.22 -18.30
C TYR A 47 26.09 -11.33 -17.20
N ARG A 48 25.71 -11.83 -16.05
CA ARG A 48 26.62 -11.96 -14.91
C ARG A 48 26.12 -12.99 -13.91
N GLU A 49 27.04 -13.66 -13.25
CA GLU A 49 26.73 -14.53 -12.13
C GLU A 49 26.24 -13.70 -10.95
N LEU A 50 25.12 -14.11 -10.35
CA LEU A 50 24.49 -13.44 -9.21
C LEU A 50 24.54 -14.37 -7.98
N PRO A 51 24.72 -13.80 -6.75
CA PRO A 51 24.84 -14.59 -5.53
C PRO A 51 23.63 -15.46 -5.20
N HIS A 52 22.41 -14.97 -5.52
CA HIS A 52 21.16 -15.65 -5.18
C HIS A 52 20.55 -16.37 -6.39
N THR A 53 19.86 -17.46 -6.13
CA THR A 53 19.05 -18.17 -7.13
C THR A 53 17.81 -17.36 -7.51
N THR A 54 17.19 -17.68 -8.65
CA THR A 54 15.94 -17.06 -9.06
C THR A 54 14.83 -17.30 -8.03
N ASP A 55 14.75 -18.49 -7.43
CA ASP A 55 13.75 -18.81 -6.41
C ASP A 55 13.96 -18.04 -5.10
N GLU A 56 15.18 -17.80 -4.68
CA GLU A 56 15.49 -16.98 -3.52
C GLU A 56 15.07 -15.53 -3.75
N LEU A 57 15.38 -14.95 -4.91
CA LEU A 57 14.98 -13.58 -5.23
C LEU A 57 13.45 -13.44 -5.33
N ILE A 58 12.74 -14.39 -5.91
CA ILE A 58 11.28 -14.43 -5.94
C ILE A 58 10.72 -14.50 -4.50
N THR A 59 11.28 -15.37 -3.66
CA THR A 59 10.84 -15.53 -2.26
C THR A 59 11.00 -14.23 -1.48
N ILE A 60 12.07 -13.47 -1.73
CA ILE A 60 12.32 -12.18 -1.10
C ILE A 60 11.34 -11.11 -1.61
N MET A 61 11.14 -11.00 -2.93
CA MET A 61 10.31 -9.96 -3.52
C MET A 61 8.80 -10.18 -3.31
N LYS A 62 8.35 -11.43 -3.27
CA LYS A 62 6.93 -11.79 -3.26
C LYS A 62 6.12 -11.10 -2.16
N PRO A 63 6.51 -11.15 -0.86
CA PRO A 63 5.74 -10.49 0.20
C PRO A 63 5.72 -8.96 0.09
N TRP A 64 6.68 -8.38 -0.63
CA TRP A 64 6.82 -6.94 -0.78
C TRP A 64 6.10 -6.36 -1.98
N TYR A 65 5.99 -7.10 -3.10
CA TYR A 65 5.62 -6.51 -4.39
C TYR A 65 4.48 -7.21 -5.10
N ASP A 66 4.10 -8.43 -4.69
CA ASP A 66 3.05 -9.25 -5.31
C ASP A 66 1.65 -8.93 -4.76
N ASN A 67 0.69 -9.76 -5.16
CA ASN A 67 -0.71 -9.83 -4.73
C ASN A 67 -1.66 -8.79 -5.34
N TYR A 68 -1.32 -8.15 -6.44
CA TYR A 68 -2.28 -7.29 -7.13
C TYR A 68 -3.25 -8.08 -8.00
N CYS A 69 -4.54 -7.76 -7.88
CA CYS A 69 -5.63 -8.18 -8.74
C CYS A 69 -6.53 -6.98 -9.01
N PHE A 70 -6.72 -6.65 -10.29
CA PHE A 70 -7.44 -5.45 -10.73
C PHE A 70 -8.86 -5.72 -11.23
N ALA A 71 -9.28 -6.97 -11.30
CA ALA A 71 -10.62 -7.34 -11.76
C ALA A 71 -11.21 -8.49 -10.96
N MET A 72 -12.48 -8.36 -10.55
CA MET A 72 -13.21 -9.42 -9.82
C MET A 72 -13.18 -10.78 -10.53
N LYS A 73 -13.29 -10.76 -11.86
CA LYS A 73 -13.31 -11.99 -12.65
C LYS A 73 -11.93 -12.62 -12.81
N ALA A 74 -10.86 -11.89 -12.45
CA ALA A 74 -9.48 -12.35 -12.50
C ALA A 74 -8.96 -12.92 -11.17
N LEU A 75 -9.78 -13.04 -10.13
CA LEU A 75 -9.39 -13.57 -8.82
C LEU A 75 -8.79 -14.98 -8.84
N LYS A 76 -9.03 -15.75 -9.89
CA LYS A 76 -8.47 -17.09 -10.09
C LYS A 76 -7.22 -17.11 -10.96
N GLU A 77 -6.87 -15.97 -11.54
CA GLU A 77 -5.65 -15.79 -12.32
C GLU A 77 -4.45 -15.53 -11.38
N PRO A 78 -3.21 -15.70 -11.88
CA PRO A 78 -2.04 -15.32 -11.11
C PRO A 78 -2.08 -13.84 -10.71
N SER A 79 -1.67 -13.55 -9.49
CA SER A 79 -1.49 -12.17 -9.02
C SER A 79 -0.37 -11.46 -9.76
N MET A 80 -0.39 -10.14 -9.73
CA MET A 80 0.58 -9.29 -10.40
C MET A 80 1.51 -8.64 -9.38
N TYR A 81 2.80 -8.59 -9.72
CA TYR A 81 3.80 -7.80 -9.02
C TYR A 81 3.76 -6.34 -9.47
N ASN A 82 4.04 -5.42 -8.56
CA ASN A 82 4.29 -4.03 -8.94
C ASN A 82 5.59 -3.94 -9.77
N SER A 83 5.46 -3.55 -11.04
CA SER A 83 6.58 -3.51 -11.99
C SER A 83 7.68 -2.54 -11.58
N ASP A 84 7.31 -1.35 -11.06
CA ASP A 84 8.28 -0.32 -10.67
C ASP A 84 9.13 -0.81 -9.49
N MET A 85 8.48 -1.51 -8.53
CA MET A 85 9.18 -2.06 -7.37
C MET A 85 10.09 -3.22 -7.73
N VAL A 86 9.67 -4.09 -8.66
CA VAL A 86 10.53 -5.16 -9.18
C VAL A 86 11.74 -4.58 -9.90
N LEU A 87 11.55 -3.56 -10.74
CA LEU A 87 12.66 -2.89 -11.44
C LEU A 87 13.59 -2.15 -10.47
N TYR A 88 13.05 -1.49 -9.46
CA TYR A 88 13.84 -0.86 -8.39
C TYR A 88 14.74 -1.90 -7.69
N PHE A 89 14.14 -3.02 -7.25
CA PHE A 89 14.88 -4.11 -6.60
C PHE A 89 15.99 -4.64 -7.50
N MET A 90 15.67 -4.97 -8.75
CA MET A 90 16.65 -5.53 -9.68
C MET A 90 17.76 -4.54 -10.03
N ASN A 91 17.45 -3.25 -10.21
CA ASN A 91 18.48 -2.22 -10.42
C ASN A 91 19.44 -2.13 -9.23
N HIS A 92 18.92 -2.08 -8.01
CA HIS A 92 19.75 -2.04 -6.80
C HIS A 92 20.60 -3.30 -6.68
N TYR A 93 19.98 -4.47 -6.86
CA TYR A 93 20.64 -5.77 -6.76
C TYR A 93 21.76 -5.93 -7.80
N MET A 94 21.54 -5.47 -9.03
CA MET A 94 22.56 -5.51 -10.09
C MET A 94 23.73 -4.56 -9.84
N LEU A 95 23.51 -3.42 -9.18
CA LEU A 95 24.57 -2.46 -8.87
C LEU A 95 25.43 -2.90 -7.68
N ASN A 96 24.80 -3.42 -6.64
CA ASN A 96 25.45 -3.65 -5.35
C ASN A 96 25.73 -5.14 -5.06
N GLU A 97 25.19 -6.06 -5.85
CA GLU A 97 25.20 -7.52 -5.64
C GLU A 97 24.59 -7.94 -4.29
N ASP A 98 23.75 -7.06 -3.73
CA ASP A 98 23.11 -7.27 -2.44
C ASP A 98 21.64 -6.81 -2.47
N ILE A 99 20.86 -7.39 -1.56
CA ILE A 99 19.45 -7.05 -1.39
C ILE A 99 19.34 -5.60 -0.90
N PRO A 100 18.38 -4.79 -1.42
CA PRO A 100 18.20 -3.43 -0.95
C PRO A 100 17.94 -3.38 0.56
N ASP A 101 18.68 -2.55 1.31
CA ASP A 101 18.41 -2.27 2.72
C ASP A 101 16.99 -1.74 2.94
N ASN A 102 16.48 -1.02 1.95
CA ASN A 102 15.14 -0.50 1.92
C ASN A 102 14.39 -1.07 0.72
N MET A 103 13.35 -1.86 0.98
CA MET A 103 12.53 -2.48 -0.04
C MET A 103 11.55 -1.51 -0.74
N LEU A 104 11.52 -0.22 -0.32
CA LEU A 104 10.68 0.83 -0.91
C LEU A 104 11.52 1.88 -1.60
N ASP A 105 11.23 2.14 -2.88
CA ASP A 105 11.78 3.27 -3.61
C ASP A 105 11.29 4.61 -3.01
N ALA A 106 12.22 5.56 -2.86
CA ALA A 106 11.92 6.90 -2.38
C ALA A 106 10.93 7.65 -3.29
N ASN A 107 10.93 7.40 -4.60
CA ASN A 107 10.01 8.02 -5.54
C ASN A 107 8.56 7.53 -5.33
N ILE A 108 8.36 6.25 -5.08
CA ILE A 108 7.05 5.69 -4.77
C ILE A 108 6.52 6.24 -3.45
N ARG A 109 7.39 6.43 -2.44
CA ARG A 109 7.03 7.15 -1.20
C ARG A 109 6.51 8.56 -1.49
N THR A 110 7.09 9.26 -2.47
CA THR A 110 6.66 10.62 -2.84
C THR A 110 5.27 10.64 -3.48
N ASP A 111 4.92 9.66 -4.30
CA ASP A 111 3.59 9.56 -4.89
C ASP A 111 2.52 9.24 -3.85
N TYR A 112 2.82 8.39 -2.89
CA TYR A 112 1.94 8.14 -1.75
C TYR A 112 1.79 9.37 -0.82
N ASN A 113 2.79 10.24 -0.73
CA ASN A 113 2.66 11.51 -0.01
C ASN A 113 1.62 12.46 -0.61
N LYS A 114 1.34 12.37 -1.92
CA LYS A 114 0.24 13.12 -2.56
C LYS A 114 -1.11 12.65 -2.03
N LEU A 115 -1.30 11.34 -1.87
CA LEU A 115 -2.51 10.78 -1.26
C LEU A 115 -2.65 11.22 0.21
N ARG A 116 -1.54 11.25 0.95
CA ARG A 116 -1.49 11.79 2.31
C ARG A 116 -2.00 13.23 2.38
N HIS A 117 -1.61 14.09 1.43
CA HIS A 117 -2.16 15.45 1.35
C HIS A 117 -3.68 15.47 1.14
N LEU A 118 -4.23 14.57 0.33
CA LEU A 118 -5.69 14.46 0.16
C LEU A 118 -6.39 14.02 1.44
N ILE A 119 -5.76 13.17 2.24
CA ILE A 119 -6.26 12.78 3.56
C ILE A 119 -6.16 13.96 4.55
N HIS A 120 -5.13 14.80 4.47
CA HIS A 120 -4.90 15.94 5.38
C HIS A 120 -5.69 17.21 5.06
N VAL A 121 -6.11 17.42 3.82
CA VAL A 121 -6.80 18.65 3.39
C VAL A 121 -8.20 18.74 3.97
N ASP A 122 -8.78 17.63 4.35
CA ASP A 122 -10.13 17.62 4.90
C ASP A 122 -10.11 17.64 6.44
N LYS A 123 -10.41 18.82 7.00
CA LYS A 123 -10.60 19.00 8.45
C LYS A 123 -11.81 18.25 9.02
N THR A 124 -12.63 17.65 8.18
CA THR A 124 -13.75 16.75 8.51
C THR A 124 -13.32 15.29 8.65
N PHE A 125 -12.17 15.07 9.13
CA PHE A 125 -11.34 13.84 9.26
C PHE A 125 -12.00 12.57 9.80
N GLY A 126 -13.25 12.64 10.28
CA GLY A 126 -13.89 11.53 11.00
C GLY A 126 -14.03 10.25 10.20
N GLU A 127 -14.44 10.32 8.93
CA GLU A 127 -14.85 9.13 8.18
C GLU A 127 -13.70 8.47 7.41
N ASN A 128 -12.86 9.22 6.71
CA ASN A 128 -11.75 8.66 5.93
C ASN A 128 -10.62 8.12 6.82
N ALA A 129 -10.36 8.76 7.96
CA ALA A 129 -9.43 8.24 8.96
C ALA A 129 -9.89 6.89 9.51
N SER A 130 -11.20 6.72 9.77
CA SER A 130 -11.75 5.44 10.23
C SER A 130 -11.67 4.34 9.15
N VAL A 131 -11.77 4.69 7.86
CA VAL A 131 -11.52 3.74 6.76
C VAL A 131 -10.08 3.25 6.77
N VAL A 132 -9.10 4.16 6.91
CA VAL A 132 -7.69 3.78 7.00
C VAL A 132 -7.42 2.94 8.25
N GLN A 133 -8.00 3.32 9.39
CA GLN A 133 -7.90 2.54 10.63
C GLN A 133 -8.46 1.13 10.44
N GLU A 134 -9.65 0.98 9.86
CA GLU A 134 -10.23 -0.34 9.57
C GLU A 134 -9.30 -1.20 8.71
N ILE A 135 -8.75 -0.61 7.64
CA ILE A 135 -7.84 -1.30 6.72
C ILE A 135 -6.55 -1.72 7.44
N VAL A 136 -5.99 -0.86 8.29
CA VAL A 136 -4.78 -1.16 9.06
C VAL A 136 -5.02 -2.28 10.08
N GLU A 137 -6.16 -2.24 10.78
CA GLU A 137 -6.50 -3.23 11.81
C GLU A 137 -6.87 -4.59 11.23
N LYS A 138 -7.69 -4.61 10.17
CA LYS A 138 -8.23 -5.85 9.58
C LYS A 138 -7.42 -6.36 8.38
N GLY A 139 -6.57 -5.52 7.78
CA GLY A 139 -5.89 -5.81 6.52
C GLY A 139 -6.77 -5.68 5.28
N SER A 140 -8.07 -5.39 5.44
CA SER A 140 -9.06 -5.30 4.36
C SER A 140 -10.27 -4.48 4.76
N THR A 141 -11.05 -4.07 3.76
CA THR A 141 -12.39 -3.50 3.88
C THR A 141 -13.28 -4.02 2.75
N THR A 142 -14.59 -3.83 2.83
CA THR A 142 -15.51 -4.09 1.71
C THR A 142 -15.99 -2.79 1.10
N GLY A 143 -16.34 -2.80 -0.17
CA GLY A 143 -16.92 -1.64 -0.83
C GLY A 143 -16.93 -1.74 -2.34
N ILE A 144 -17.81 -0.96 -2.96
CA ILE A 144 -17.94 -0.86 -4.42
C ILE A 144 -16.84 0.03 -4.96
N ILE A 145 -16.21 -0.38 -6.06
CA ILE A 145 -15.22 0.44 -6.77
C ILE A 145 -15.97 1.33 -7.74
N ALA A 146 -16.02 2.64 -7.45
CA ALA A 146 -16.60 3.63 -8.34
C ALA A 146 -15.72 3.86 -9.56
N ASN A 147 -16.31 3.92 -10.75
CA ASN A 147 -15.57 4.15 -11.99
C ASN A 147 -15.09 5.60 -12.13
N SER A 148 -15.87 6.55 -11.60
CA SER A 148 -15.56 7.98 -11.57
C SER A 148 -16.38 8.70 -10.50
N PHE A 149 -15.85 9.78 -9.96
CA PHE A 149 -16.54 10.67 -9.03
C PHE A 149 -15.91 12.07 -9.07
N PRO A 150 -16.68 13.14 -8.73
CA PRO A 150 -16.17 14.51 -8.65
C PRO A 150 -15.13 14.66 -7.55
N ALA A 151 -14.21 15.62 -7.71
CA ALA A 151 -13.16 15.87 -6.72
C ALA A 151 -13.71 16.22 -5.33
N GLU A 152 -14.84 16.90 -5.24
CA GLU A 152 -15.53 17.25 -4.00
C GLU A 152 -16.08 16.02 -3.25
N ASP A 153 -16.32 14.92 -3.95
CA ASP A 153 -16.85 13.68 -3.40
C ASP A 153 -15.76 12.72 -2.90
N ILE A 154 -14.48 13.10 -2.95
CA ILE A 154 -13.35 12.31 -2.40
C ILE A 154 -13.52 12.06 -0.89
N ILE A 155 -14.19 12.98 -0.19
CA ILE A 155 -14.44 12.88 1.25
C ILE A 155 -15.42 11.76 1.63
N LYS A 156 -16.19 11.23 0.69
CA LYS A 156 -17.12 10.11 0.94
C LYS A 156 -16.33 8.81 1.08
N PRO A 157 -16.56 8.02 2.14
CA PRO A 157 -15.78 6.79 2.41
C PRO A 157 -15.74 5.81 1.25
N GLU A 158 -16.82 5.62 0.52
CA GLU A 158 -16.88 4.73 -0.65
C GLU A 158 -16.00 5.22 -1.80
N ASN A 159 -15.93 6.52 -2.05
CA ASN A 159 -15.07 7.12 -3.07
C ASN A 159 -13.61 7.10 -2.63
N PHE A 160 -13.36 7.30 -1.34
CA PHE A 160 -12.04 7.20 -0.77
C PHE A 160 -11.48 5.77 -0.89
N LYS A 161 -12.28 4.72 -0.59
CA LYS A 161 -11.90 3.32 -0.83
C LYS A 161 -11.57 3.07 -2.31
N SER A 162 -12.39 3.61 -3.21
CA SER A 162 -12.13 3.54 -4.66
C SER A 162 -10.82 4.22 -5.03
N LEU A 163 -10.54 5.40 -4.46
CA LEU A 163 -9.27 6.10 -4.67
C LEU A 163 -8.07 5.27 -4.22
N LEU A 164 -8.13 4.69 -3.02
CA LEU A 164 -7.07 3.81 -2.52
C LEU A 164 -6.82 2.62 -3.46
N TYR A 165 -7.88 2.04 -4.03
CA TYR A 165 -7.75 0.98 -5.03
C TYR A 165 -7.07 1.47 -6.31
N TYR A 166 -7.46 2.61 -6.89
CA TYR A 166 -6.86 3.15 -8.11
C TYR A 166 -5.41 3.59 -7.92
N TYR A 167 -5.01 3.96 -6.71
CA TYR A 167 -3.62 4.25 -6.37
C TYR A 167 -2.81 3.00 -6.00
N GLY A 168 -3.40 1.81 -6.08
CA GLY A 168 -2.72 0.54 -5.79
C GLY A 168 -2.46 0.30 -4.31
N MET A 169 -3.12 1.04 -3.42
CA MET A 169 -3.05 0.81 -1.97
C MET A 169 -3.99 -0.30 -1.51
N LEU A 170 -4.99 -0.61 -2.32
CA LEU A 170 -5.88 -1.76 -2.14
C LEU A 170 -5.92 -2.59 -3.42
N THR A 171 -6.17 -3.87 -3.26
CA THR A 171 -6.36 -4.85 -4.33
C THR A 171 -7.64 -5.63 -4.08
N ILE A 172 -8.23 -6.18 -5.14
CA ILE A 172 -9.38 -7.08 -5.01
C ILE A 172 -8.86 -8.45 -4.55
N SER A 173 -9.32 -8.93 -3.39
CA SER A 173 -8.92 -10.22 -2.81
C SER A 173 -10.05 -11.23 -2.70
N GLY A 174 -11.29 -10.80 -2.91
CA GLY A 174 -12.46 -11.66 -2.79
C GLY A 174 -13.78 -10.93 -3.00
N MET A 175 -14.85 -11.60 -2.57
CA MET A 175 -16.21 -11.05 -2.56
C MET A 175 -16.90 -11.47 -1.26
N GLU A 176 -17.59 -10.53 -0.63
CA GLU A 176 -18.43 -10.75 0.53
C GLU A 176 -19.79 -10.09 0.32
N MET A 177 -20.87 -10.83 0.51
CA MET A 177 -22.26 -10.34 0.36
C MET A 177 -22.56 -9.58 -0.95
N GLY A 178 -21.81 -9.88 -2.03
CA GLY A 178 -21.96 -9.23 -3.33
C GLY A 178 -21.08 -8.00 -3.55
N GLU A 179 -20.27 -7.63 -2.57
CA GLU A 179 -19.32 -6.52 -2.66
C GLU A 179 -17.87 -7.03 -2.73
N PRO A 180 -16.97 -6.34 -3.46
CA PRO A 180 -15.56 -6.64 -3.45
C PRO A 180 -14.95 -6.53 -2.05
N ILE A 181 -14.11 -7.50 -1.68
CA ILE A 181 -13.18 -7.37 -0.56
C ILE A 181 -11.92 -6.70 -1.09
N LEU A 182 -11.61 -5.54 -0.53
CA LEU A 182 -10.44 -4.74 -0.87
C LEU A 182 -9.40 -4.90 0.22
N SER A 183 -8.27 -5.55 -0.10
CA SER A 183 -7.21 -5.87 0.88
C SER A 183 -5.92 -5.12 0.59
N VAL A 184 -5.10 -4.95 1.61
CA VAL A 184 -3.72 -4.47 1.44
C VAL A 184 -2.93 -5.53 0.68
N PRO A 185 -2.34 -5.21 -0.50
CA PRO A 185 -1.75 -6.23 -1.35
C PRO A 185 -0.48 -6.86 -0.74
N ASN A 186 0.39 -6.04 -0.14
CA ASN A 186 1.72 -6.47 0.25
C ASN A 186 2.33 -5.59 1.37
N TRP A 187 3.55 -5.95 1.79
CA TRP A 187 4.24 -5.26 2.88
C TRP A 187 4.63 -3.83 2.52
N ALA A 188 4.97 -3.55 1.26
CA ALA A 188 5.30 -2.21 0.80
C ALA A 188 4.13 -1.23 1.05
N VAL A 189 2.93 -1.62 0.67
CA VAL A 189 1.72 -0.82 0.90
C VAL A 189 1.36 -0.78 2.39
N ARG A 190 1.51 -1.90 3.10
CA ARG A 190 1.25 -1.94 4.54
C ARG A 190 2.13 -0.97 5.31
N GLU A 191 3.41 -0.89 4.99
CA GLU A 191 4.35 0.07 5.61
C GLU A 191 3.90 1.51 5.37
N GLN A 192 3.41 1.83 4.17
CA GLN A 192 2.89 3.17 3.85
C GLN A 192 1.62 3.50 4.67
N LEU A 193 0.67 2.57 4.76
CA LEU A 193 -0.55 2.76 5.54
C LEU A 193 -0.27 2.95 7.03
N TYR A 194 0.67 2.21 7.59
CA TYR A 194 1.12 2.43 8.98
C TYR A 194 1.74 3.81 9.18
N GLY A 195 2.52 4.30 8.20
CA GLY A 195 3.04 5.66 8.19
C GLY A 195 1.93 6.70 8.24
N TYR A 196 0.88 6.55 7.45
CA TYR A 196 -0.29 7.46 7.47
C TYR A 196 -1.02 7.44 8.80
N MET A 197 -1.24 6.25 9.37
CA MET A 197 -1.87 6.16 10.70
C MET A 197 -1.04 6.83 11.77
N ALA A 198 0.29 6.65 11.76
CA ALA A 198 1.18 7.30 12.72
C ALA A 198 1.09 8.83 12.62
N ASP A 199 0.96 9.38 11.42
CA ASP A 199 0.80 10.82 11.22
C ASP A 199 -0.58 11.33 11.65
N ILE A 200 -1.67 10.60 11.32
CA ILE A 200 -3.03 10.92 11.79
C ILE A 200 -3.05 10.97 13.32
N TYR A 201 -2.45 10.00 14.00
CA TYR A 201 -2.39 9.98 15.45
C TYR A 201 -1.52 11.09 16.03
N LYS A 202 -0.43 11.50 15.37
CA LYS A 202 0.37 12.65 15.79
C LYS A 202 -0.43 13.95 15.75
N ASP A 203 -1.26 14.12 14.72
CA ASP A 203 -1.99 15.37 14.49
C ASP A 203 -3.31 15.42 15.28
N SER A 204 -3.91 14.28 15.61
CA SER A 204 -5.22 14.18 16.27
C SER A 204 -5.16 13.98 17.79
N ALA A 205 -4.06 13.50 18.30
CA ALA A 205 -3.88 13.26 19.72
C ALA A 205 -2.67 14.06 20.22
N ASP A 206 -2.79 14.66 21.42
CA ASP A 206 -1.64 15.10 22.21
C ASP A 206 -0.70 13.94 22.61
N LEU A 207 -0.80 12.81 21.89
CA LEU A 207 0.02 11.61 22.08
C LEU A 207 1.36 11.77 21.37
N TYR A 208 2.28 12.40 22.01
CA TYR A 208 3.66 12.44 21.57
C TYR A 208 4.37 11.12 21.86
N LEU A 209 4.26 10.16 20.93
CA LEU A 209 5.09 8.95 20.96
C LEU A 209 6.44 9.31 20.34
N GLU A 210 7.49 9.28 21.14
CA GLU A 210 8.87 9.32 20.65
C GLU A 210 9.17 7.97 19.96
N THR A 211 8.81 7.89 18.67
CA THR A 211 8.84 6.65 17.88
C THR A 211 10.22 5.99 17.91
N ASP A 212 11.29 6.80 17.86
CA ASP A 212 12.65 6.29 17.91
C ASP A 212 12.97 5.57 19.24
N LYS A 213 12.51 6.11 20.36
CA LYS A 213 12.67 5.46 21.67
C LYS A 213 11.85 4.18 21.79
N LEU A 214 10.65 4.16 21.18
CA LEU A 214 9.83 2.94 21.17
C LEU A 214 10.51 1.85 20.32
N VAL A 215 10.98 2.19 19.13
CA VAL A 215 11.69 1.26 18.24
C VAL A 215 12.95 0.68 18.89
N ASP A 216 13.77 1.51 19.58
CA ASP A 216 14.95 1.02 20.30
C ASP A 216 14.55 0.02 21.42
N ARG A 217 13.49 0.32 22.17
CA ARG A 217 12.97 -0.58 23.22
C ARG A 217 12.42 -1.88 22.64
N MET A 218 11.70 -1.81 21.50
CA MET A 218 11.21 -3.00 20.80
C MET A 218 12.38 -3.86 20.29
N LYS A 219 13.45 -3.25 19.75
CA LYS A 219 14.67 -3.98 19.36
C LYS A 219 15.32 -4.66 20.56
N ARG A 220 15.46 -3.98 21.70
CA ARG A 220 15.98 -4.57 22.94
C ARG A 220 15.11 -5.71 23.44
N MET A 221 13.80 -5.58 23.37
CA MET A 221 12.87 -6.66 23.69
C MET A 221 13.08 -7.87 22.78
N ALA A 222 13.18 -7.65 21.46
CA ALA A 222 13.33 -8.74 20.48
C ALA A 222 14.68 -9.45 20.58
N TYR A 223 15.79 -8.70 20.74
CA TYR A 223 17.15 -9.26 20.69
C TYR A 223 17.73 -9.60 22.06
N LYS A 224 17.24 -8.97 23.14
CA LYS A 224 17.81 -9.13 24.50
C LYS A 224 16.78 -9.61 25.53
N GLY A 225 15.51 -9.76 25.17
CA GLY A 225 14.45 -10.14 26.09
C GLY A 225 14.05 -9.05 27.10
N GLU A 226 14.44 -7.77 26.89
CA GLU A 226 14.17 -6.64 27.78
C GLU A 226 12.74 -6.11 27.57
N TRP A 227 11.73 -6.94 27.79
CA TRP A 227 10.33 -6.60 27.52
C TRP A 227 9.74 -5.58 28.49
N GLU A 228 10.17 -5.59 29.76
CA GLU A 228 9.66 -4.68 30.80
C GLU A 228 9.83 -3.21 30.42
N ASN A 229 11.00 -2.83 29.92
CA ASN A 229 11.29 -1.47 29.47
C ASN A 229 10.39 -0.99 28.32
N CYS A 230 9.97 -1.90 27.45
CA CYS A 230 9.05 -1.59 26.34
C CYS A 230 7.64 -1.34 26.88
N PHE A 231 7.11 -2.25 27.68
CA PHE A 231 5.74 -2.14 28.20
C PHE A 231 5.59 -1.05 29.24
N THR A 232 6.58 -0.80 30.08
CA THR A 232 6.57 0.34 31.04
C THR A 232 6.49 1.66 30.28
N TYR A 233 7.27 1.83 29.20
CA TYR A 233 7.20 3.04 28.39
C TYR A 233 5.81 3.26 27.78
N ILE A 234 5.19 2.20 27.25
CA ILE A 234 3.83 2.27 26.70
C ILE A 234 2.82 2.63 27.78
N ALA A 235 2.88 1.97 28.95
CA ALA A 235 1.99 2.22 30.08
C ALA A 235 2.12 3.66 30.61
N ASP A 236 3.33 4.19 30.74
CA ASP A 236 3.58 5.56 31.18
C ASP A 236 2.96 6.58 30.22
N ARG A 237 3.04 6.33 28.92
CA ARG A 237 2.43 7.21 27.90
C ARG A 237 0.91 7.16 27.92
N LEU A 238 0.32 5.98 28.06
CA LEU A 238 -1.13 5.81 28.19
C LEU A 238 -1.66 6.46 29.48
N ASN A 239 -0.96 6.31 30.60
CA ASN A 239 -1.32 6.93 31.87
C ASN A 239 -1.23 8.45 31.83
N ALA A 240 -0.24 9.01 31.17
CA ALA A 240 -0.11 10.45 30.96
C ALA A 240 -1.29 11.06 30.22
N GLN A 241 -1.89 10.30 29.28
CA GLN A 241 -3.09 10.72 28.55
C GLN A 241 -4.39 10.58 29.35
N SER A 242 -4.49 9.56 30.21
CA SER A 242 -5.70 9.32 31.02
C SER A 242 -5.85 10.32 32.15
N SER A 243 -4.88 11.21 32.38
CA SER A 243 -4.83 12.15 33.48
C SER A 243 -5.27 13.58 33.11
N VAL A 244 -5.90 13.74 31.93
CA VAL A 244 -6.47 15.01 31.41
C VAL A 244 -7.98 14.98 31.47
#